data_d1f187041787b079b38fbfc7f22f9cf5
#
_entry.id   d1f187041787b079b38fbfc7f22f9cf5
#
_cell.length_a   1.000
_cell.length_b   1.000
_cell.length_c   1.000
_cell.angle_alpha   90.00
_cell.angle_beta   90.00
_cell.angle_gamma   90.00
#
_symmetry.space_group_name_H-M   'P 1'
#
loop_
_entity.id
_entity.type
_entity.pdbx_description
1 polymer ?
#
loop_
_entity_poly.entity_id
_entity_poly.type
_entity_poly.pdbx_seq_one_letter_code
_entity_poly.pdbx_strand_id
1 'polypeptide(L)'
;MILTRRGIGAVVLVVVTSAMAVRFGSRQLGAIIIPVVVALLGAGIQLYMTGRPEVRRKLPDEGYIGEMKEVGLEFDLSSPVGARVVDDIPAGLRAVGNEFDTTIGSNELTYEIEYLFRGHHELGPLSVTVRDVLGLTERTYTYSMHDTVLVYPRVYTLTGATRHDLNLLPEGSPEHNREEFDSLREYARGDSLRDVHWKSSAKRPADDLVVKEFIAEDDLGDVKIAAEAADGWDDEMAEAAASIALYLLDAGIAVGLAAPNGDLSVGAGADQREAILHNLATVGPGQVPESYREEADIVIVASEMTGVSVEMQNGTVPFDSFVGSSTAAATTQEATA
;
A
#
# COMPACT_ATOMS: atom_id res chain seq x y z
N MET A 1 10.36 2.22 -35.87
CA MET A 1 11.52 3.09 -36.01
C MET A 1 11.06 4.34 -36.73
N ILE A 2 11.29 5.52 -36.15
CA ILE A 2 10.76 6.79 -36.64
C ILE A 2 11.93 7.79 -36.64
N LEU A 3 11.95 8.69 -37.58
CA LEU A 3 12.89 9.81 -37.59
C LEU A 3 12.46 10.87 -36.60
N THR A 4 13.37 11.33 -35.79
CA THR A 4 13.13 12.46 -34.87
C THR A 4 13.03 13.77 -35.70
N ARG A 5 12.64 14.88 -35.05
CA ARG A 5 12.69 16.22 -35.71
C ARG A 5 14.08 16.56 -36.24
N ARG A 6 15.14 16.15 -35.53
CA ARG A 6 16.54 16.32 -35.97
C ARG A 6 16.86 15.44 -37.17
N GLY A 7 16.39 14.18 -37.14
CA GLY A 7 16.55 13.26 -38.27
C GLY A 7 15.84 13.75 -39.54
N ILE A 8 14.61 14.27 -39.42
CA ILE A 8 13.90 14.88 -40.53
C ILE A 8 14.69 16.08 -41.07
N GLY A 9 15.20 16.94 -40.19
CA GLY A 9 16.05 18.07 -40.59
C GLY A 9 17.32 17.63 -41.35
N ALA A 10 17.97 16.55 -40.88
CA ALA A 10 19.13 15.98 -41.56
C ALA A 10 18.78 15.43 -42.95
N VAL A 11 17.64 14.76 -43.11
CA VAL A 11 17.16 14.29 -44.43
C VAL A 11 16.85 15.45 -45.34
N VAL A 12 16.17 16.49 -44.86
CA VAL A 12 15.88 17.70 -45.66
C VAL A 12 17.17 18.37 -46.08
N LEU A 13 18.16 18.47 -45.18
CA LEU A 13 19.49 19.02 -45.52
C LEU A 13 20.16 18.25 -46.66
N VAL A 14 20.16 16.92 -46.62
CA VAL A 14 20.72 16.06 -47.66
C VAL A 14 19.99 16.27 -48.96
N VAL A 15 18.66 16.33 -48.97
CA VAL A 15 17.86 16.54 -50.19
C VAL A 15 18.14 17.90 -50.81
N VAL A 16 18.11 18.97 -50.01
CA VAL A 16 18.37 20.34 -50.52
C VAL A 16 19.79 20.50 -51.05
N THR A 17 20.80 20.03 -50.29
CA THR A 17 22.20 20.12 -50.71
C THR A 17 22.49 19.25 -51.94
N SER A 18 21.83 18.08 -52.05
CA SER A 18 21.94 17.24 -53.26
C SER A 18 21.32 17.91 -54.49
N ALA A 19 20.14 18.52 -54.37
CA ALA A 19 19.50 19.27 -55.44
C ALA A 19 20.35 20.45 -55.88
N MET A 20 20.98 21.20 -54.96
CA MET A 20 21.90 22.27 -55.24
C MET A 20 23.18 21.75 -55.94
N ALA A 21 23.73 20.63 -55.50
CA ALA A 21 24.92 20.04 -56.14
C ALA A 21 24.67 19.65 -57.59
N VAL A 22 23.48 19.09 -57.89
CA VAL A 22 23.08 18.73 -59.25
C VAL A 22 22.85 20.02 -60.13
N ARG A 23 22.19 21.03 -59.55
CA ARG A 23 21.83 22.25 -60.28
C ARG A 23 23.00 23.12 -60.57
N PHE A 24 23.99 23.23 -59.71
CA PHE A 24 25.13 24.12 -59.75
C PHE A 24 26.48 23.44 -60.09
N GLY A 25 26.49 22.12 -60.19
CA GLY A 25 27.71 21.33 -60.49
C GLY A 25 28.79 21.37 -59.39
N SER A 26 28.44 21.76 -58.14
CA SER A 26 29.40 21.98 -57.06
C SER A 26 29.78 20.66 -56.37
N ARG A 27 31.03 20.18 -56.61
CA ARG A 27 31.59 18.99 -55.93
C ARG A 27 31.83 19.22 -54.44
N GLN A 28 31.94 20.48 -53.97
CA GLN A 28 32.17 20.82 -52.56
C GLN A 28 30.99 20.48 -51.67
N LEU A 29 29.77 20.44 -52.19
CA LEU A 29 28.57 20.07 -51.43
C LEU A 29 28.57 18.60 -51.02
N GLY A 30 29.34 17.73 -51.70
CA GLY A 30 29.56 16.35 -51.29
C GLY A 30 30.21 16.23 -49.91
N ALA A 31 31.04 17.20 -49.51
CA ALA A 31 31.63 17.24 -48.17
C ALA A 31 30.59 17.37 -47.02
N ILE A 32 29.39 17.92 -47.33
CA ILE A 32 28.27 18.00 -46.35
C ILE A 32 27.38 16.77 -46.44
N ILE A 33 27.07 16.31 -47.67
CA ILE A 33 26.14 15.22 -47.92
C ILE A 33 26.67 13.88 -47.30
N ILE A 34 27.95 13.55 -47.58
CA ILE A 34 28.52 12.27 -47.16
C ILE A 34 28.48 12.05 -45.64
N PRO A 35 28.97 12.96 -44.78
CA PRO A 35 28.91 12.80 -43.32
C PRO A 35 27.48 12.66 -42.80
N VAL A 36 26.54 13.43 -43.32
CA VAL A 36 25.13 13.38 -42.86
C VAL A 36 24.46 12.06 -43.25
N VAL A 37 24.72 11.56 -44.45
CA VAL A 37 24.22 10.24 -44.88
C VAL A 37 24.84 9.12 -44.04
N VAL A 38 26.15 9.19 -43.80
CA VAL A 38 26.83 8.22 -42.92
C VAL A 38 26.25 8.26 -41.52
N ALA A 39 25.98 9.46 -40.96
CA ALA A 39 25.38 9.62 -39.66
C ALA A 39 23.95 9.00 -39.60
N LEU A 40 23.11 9.25 -40.61
CA LEU A 40 21.77 8.66 -40.71
C LEU A 40 21.80 7.14 -40.82
N LEU A 41 22.70 6.60 -41.64
CA LEU A 41 22.88 5.15 -41.76
C LEU A 41 23.41 4.54 -40.46
N GLY A 42 24.40 5.18 -39.82
CA GLY A 42 24.95 4.76 -38.53
C GLY A 42 23.89 4.74 -37.41
N ALA A 43 23.07 5.79 -37.33
CA ALA A 43 21.96 5.91 -36.42
C ALA A 43 20.94 4.75 -36.59
N GLY A 44 20.59 4.45 -37.85
CA GLY A 44 19.70 3.34 -38.16
C GLY A 44 20.29 2.00 -37.82
N ILE A 45 21.55 1.74 -38.09
CA ILE A 45 22.24 0.50 -37.75
C ILE A 45 22.36 0.36 -36.24
N GLN A 46 22.76 1.40 -35.53
CA GLN A 46 22.84 1.39 -34.07
C GLN A 46 21.51 0.99 -33.44
N LEU A 47 20.44 1.63 -33.82
CA LEU A 47 19.12 1.36 -33.25
C LEU A 47 18.59 -0.03 -33.62
N TYR A 48 18.94 -0.54 -34.80
CA TYR A 48 18.63 -1.90 -35.22
C TYR A 48 19.40 -2.94 -34.35
N MET A 49 20.65 -2.67 -34.02
CA MET A 49 21.50 -3.58 -33.23
C MET A 49 21.17 -3.54 -31.73
N THR A 50 20.64 -2.44 -31.22
CA THR A 50 20.29 -2.32 -29.79
C THR A 50 19.21 -3.32 -29.35
N GLY A 51 18.34 -3.76 -30.28
CA GLY A 51 17.28 -4.71 -29.94
C GLY A 51 16.19 -4.12 -29.04
N ARG A 52 15.39 -5.01 -28.44
CA ARG A 52 14.36 -4.64 -27.47
C ARG A 52 14.96 -4.75 -26.06
N PRO A 53 14.94 -3.69 -25.24
CA PRO A 53 15.38 -3.76 -23.86
C PRO A 53 14.60 -4.80 -23.07
N GLU A 54 15.28 -5.61 -22.26
CA GLU A 54 14.61 -6.40 -21.23
C GLU A 54 14.40 -5.49 -20.01
N VAL A 55 13.20 -5.53 -19.46
CA VAL A 55 12.85 -4.72 -18.30
C VAL A 55 12.04 -5.54 -17.30
N ARG A 56 12.34 -5.37 -16.02
CA ARG A 56 11.59 -5.97 -14.90
C ARG A 56 11.20 -4.85 -13.95
N ARG A 57 9.93 -4.85 -13.52
CA ARG A 57 9.47 -3.94 -12.48
C ARG A 57 9.54 -4.63 -11.14
N LYS A 58 10.13 -3.95 -10.16
CA LYS A 58 10.07 -4.31 -8.74
C LYS A 58 8.95 -3.54 -8.11
N LEU A 59 7.93 -4.25 -7.67
CA LEU A 59 6.80 -3.66 -6.95
C LEU A 59 7.19 -3.37 -5.50
N PRO A 60 6.63 -2.30 -4.92
CA PRO A 60 6.68 -2.11 -3.49
C PRO A 60 5.75 -3.09 -2.77
N ASP A 61 5.99 -3.26 -1.47
CA ASP A 61 5.08 -3.96 -0.59
C ASP A 61 3.73 -3.23 -0.48
N GLU A 62 2.68 -3.96 -0.14
CA GLU A 62 1.38 -3.41 0.21
C GLU A 62 1.51 -2.37 1.33
N GLY A 63 0.60 -1.42 1.39
CA GLY A 63 0.69 -0.33 2.35
C GLY A 63 -0.59 0.46 2.47
N TYR A 64 -0.57 1.49 3.31
CA TYR A 64 -1.74 2.28 3.67
C TYR A 64 -1.84 3.58 2.86
N ILE A 65 -3.05 4.11 2.72
CA ILE A 65 -3.29 5.43 2.12
C ILE A 65 -2.40 6.47 2.82
N GLY A 66 -1.68 7.27 2.01
CA GLY A 66 -0.76 8.33 2.45
C GLY A 66 0.69 7.87 2.57
N GLU A 67 0.99 6.58 2.41
CA GLU A 67 2.37 6.11 2.37
C GLU A 67 3.03 6.38 1.02
N MET A 68 4.33 6.68 1.08
CA MET A 68 5.19 6.75 -0.10
C MET A 68 6.02 5.47 -0.20
N LYS A 69 6.03 4.88 -1.38
CA LYS A 69 6.73 3.63 -1.68
C LYS A 69 7.59 3.79 -2.93
N GLU A 70 8.69 3.04 -2.99
CA GLU A 70 9.60 3.07 -4.12
C GLU A 70 9.29 1.94 -5.11
N VAL A 71 9.25 2.28 -6.41
CA VAL A 71 9.12 1.35 -7.53
C VAL A 71 10.44 1.30 -8.26
N GLY A 72 10.98 0.09 -8.50
CA GLY A 72 12.20 -0.13 -9.26
C GLY A 72 11.91 -0.60 -10.68
N LEU A 73 12.70 -0.11 -11.65
CA LEU A 73 12.73 -0.57 -13.03
C LEU A 73 14.13 -1.08 -13.36
N GLU A 74 14.33 -2.38 -13.37
CA GLU A 74 15.59 -3.00 -13.74
C GLU A 74 15.66 -3.20 -15.26
N PHE A 75 16.72 -2.69 -15.86
CA PHE A 75 17.00 -2.85 -17.28
C PHE A 75 18.19 -3.79 -17.49
N ASP A 76 18.10 -4.65 -18.52
CA ASP A 76 19.21 -5.47 -18.97
C ASP A 76 19.40 -5.28 -20.47
N LEU A 77 20.51 -4.61 -20.81
CA LEU A 77 20.95 -4.41 -22.19
C LEU A 77 22.46 -4.67 -22.30
N SER A 78 22.85 -5.32 -23.37
CA SER A 78 24.26 -5.59 -23.68
C SER A 78 25.09 -4.33 -23.96
N SER A 79 24.45 -3.23 -24.35
CA SER A 79 25.11 -1.95 -24.64
C SER A 79 24.25 -0.78 -24.16
N PRO A 80 24.81 0.18 -23.42
CA PRO A 80 24.08 1.36 -22.96
C PRO A 80 23.55 2.18 -24.12
N VAL A 81 22.30 2.70 -23.96
CA VAL A 81 21.63 3.50 -24.97
C VAL A 81 20.79 4.60 -24.32
N GLY A 82 20.76 5.77 -24.96
CA GLY A 82 19.88 6.85 -24.53
C GLY A 82 18.41 6.47 -24.70
N ALA A 83 17.63 6.65 -23.66
CA ALA A 83 16.20 6.33 -23.70
C ALA A 83 15.37 7.32 -22.88
N ARG A 84 14.13 7.49 -23.30
CA ARG A 84 13.07 8.06 -22.48
C ARG A 84 12.19 6.91 -22.01
N VAL A 85 12.07 6.78 -20.68
CA VAL A 85 11.26 5.79 -20.00
C VAL A 85 10.08 6.50 -19.35
N VAL A 86 8.87 6.02 -19.57
CA VAL A 86 7.64 6.55 -18.98
C VAL A 86 6.83 5.36 -18.46
N ASP A 87 6.56 5.36 -17.17
CA ASP A 87 5.67 4.38 -16.54
C ASP A 87 4.32 5.04 -16.31
N ASP A 88 3.26 4.43 -16.82
CA ASP A 88 1.90 4.96 -16.69
C ASP A 88 1.32 4.56 -15.34
N ILE A 89 0.77 5.56 -14.63
CA ILE A 89 0.32 5.40 -13.24
C ILE A 89 -1.17 5.69 -13.17
N PRO A 90 -1.96 4.78 -12.55
CA PRO A 90 -3.41 4.94 -12.43
C PRO A 90 -3.78 6.08 -11.46
N ALA A 91 -4.99 6.60 -11.60
CA ALA A 91 -5.48 7.74 -10.81
C ALA A 91 -5.50 7.50 -9.28
N GLY A 92 -5.51 6.24 -8.83
CA GLY A 92 -5.45 5.88 -7.41
C GLY A 92 -4.07 6.06 -6.75
N LEU A 93 -3.05 6.33 -7.56
CA LEU A 93 -1.68 6.54 -7.12
C LEU A 93 -1.17 7.88 -7.65
N ARG A 94 -0.22 8.48 -6.94
CA ARG A 94 0.51 9.66 -7.41
C ARG A 94 1.98 9.31 -7.54
N ALA A 95 2.54 9.43 -8.74
CA ALA A 95 3.96 9.20 -8.94
C ALA A 95 4.76 10.50 -8.90
N VAL A 96 5.98 10.39 -8.40
CA VAL A 96 7.00 11.44 -8.45
C VAL A 96 8.22 10.84 -9.13
N GLY A 97 8.54 11.35 -10.34
CA GLY A 97 9.73 10.89 -11.09
C GLY A 97 9.53 9.64 -11.94
N ASN A 98 8.31 9.28 -12.33
CA ASN A 98 7.99 8.14 -13.21
C ASN A 98 8.37 8.36 -14.71
N GLU A 99 8.94 9.52 -15.04
CA GLU A 99 9.50 9.82 -16.35
C GLU A 99 11.00 10.05 -16.27
N PHE A 100 11.77 9.33 -17.09
CA PHE A 100 13.22 9.43 -17.15
C PHE A 100 13.68 9.74 -18.56
N ASP A 101 14.63 10.66 -18.72
CA ASP A 101 15.38 10.86 -19.98
C ASP A 101 16.86 10.63 -19.65
N THR A 102 17.31 9.39 -19.80
CA THR A 102 18.61 8.93 -19.30
C THR A 102 19.19 7.83 -20.19
N THR A 103 20.38 7.34 -19.82
CA THR A 103 20.99 6.17 -20.47
C THR A 103 20.57 4.92 -19.70
N ILE A 104 19.96 3.97 -20.41
CA ILE A 104 19.63 2.64 -19.87
C ILE A 104 20.68 1.62 -20.36
N GLY A 105 20.99 0.68 -19.49
CA GLY A 105 21.95 -0.42 -19.73
C GLY A 105 21.62 -1.58 -18.79
N SER A 106 22.59 -2.06 -18.02
CA SER A 106 22.37 -2.98 -16.89
C SER A 106 22.32 -2.15 -15.62
N ASN A 107 21.25 -1.37 -15.45
CA ASN A 107 21.03 -0.44 -14.33
C ASN A 107 19.58 -0.45 -13.88
N GLU A 108 19.36 0.07 -12.70
CA GLU A 108 18.04 0.26 -12.08
C GLU A 108 17.68 1.74 -12.07
N LEU A 109 16.43 2.05 -12.39
CA LEU A 109 15.82 3.36 -12.20
C LEU A 109 14.75 3.24 -11.14
N THR A 110 14.68 4.18 -10.21
CA THR A 110 13.67 4.17 -9.16
C THR A 110 12.86 5.45 -9.16
N TYR A 111 11.60 5.34 -8.79
CA TYR A 111 10.70 6.47 -8.59
C TYR A 111 9.76 6.18 -7.43
N GLU A 112 9.16 7.24 -6.89
CA GLU A 112 8.26 7.12 -5.73
C GLU A 112 6.80 7.19 -6.18
N ILE A 113 5.95 6.39 -5.50
CA ILE A 113 4.49 6.45 -5.60
C ILE A 113 3.88 6.72 -4.24
N GLU A 114 2.91 7.60 -4.19
CA GLU A 114 2.07 7.87 -3.02
C GLU A 114 0.73 7.16 -3.22
N TYR A 115 0.28 6.45 -2.20
CA TYR A 115 -0.99 5.75 -2.18
C TYR A 115 -2.13 6.72 -1.83
N LEU A 116 -3.04 7.00 -2.80
CA LEU A 116 -4.11 7.98 -2.62
C LEU A 116 -5.44 7.36 -2.24
N PHE A 117 -5.78 6.23 -2.87
CA PHE A 117 -7.04 5.52 -2.66
C PHE A 117 -6.74 4.05 -2.37
N ARG A 118 -7.58 3.45 -1.52
CA ARG A 118 -7.51 2.01 -1.25
C ARG A 118 -7.91 1.17 -2.47
N GLY A 119 -7.54 -0.09 -2.47
CA GLY A 119 -7.92 -1.05 -3.49
C GLY A 119 -6.78 -1.54 -4.36
N HIS A 120 -7.13 -2.25 -5.42
CA HIS A 120 -6.18 -2.75 -6.40
C HIS A 120 -5.88 -1.67 -7.45
N HIS A 121 -4.61 -1.33 -7.59
CA HIS A 121 -4.12 -0.37 -8.59
C HIS A 121 -3.16 -1.06 -9.55
N GLU A 122 -3.51 -1.05 -10.83
CA GLU A 122 -2.73 -1.66 -11.89
C GLU A 122 -1.74 -0.65 -12.48
N LEU A 123 -0.45 -0.91 -12.33
CA LEU A 123 0.65 -0.11 -12.86
C LEU A 123 0.93 -0.46 -14.32
N GLY A 124 1.16 0.53 -15.14
CA GLY A 124 1.51 0.38 -16.56
C GLY A 124 0.43 0.88 -17.52
N PRO A 125 0.69 0.80 -18.83
CA PRO A 125 1.86 0.20 -19.50
C PRO A 125 3.15 1.00 -19.33
N LEU A 126 4.30 0.30 -19.41
CA LEU A 126 5.61 0.95 -19.44
C LEU A 126 6.02 1.22 -20.89
N SER A 127 6.43 2.46 -21.20
CA SER A 127 6.91 2.88 -22.51
C SER A 127 8.38 3.24 -22.47
N VAL A 128 9.19 2.60 -23.31
CA VAL A 128 10.63 2.85 -23.44
C VAL A 128 10.93 3.31 -24.86
N THR A 129 11.29 4.57 -25.02
CA THR A 129 11.71 5.17 -26.31
C THR A 129 13.22 5.26 -26.36
N VAL A 130 13.83 4.36 -27.12
CA VAL A 130 15.27 4.28 -27.33
C VAL A 130 15.66 5.23 -28.46
N ARG A 131 16.78 5.96 -28.29
CA ARG A 131 17.32 6.92 -29.27
C ARG A 131 18.76 6.58 -29.61
N ASP A 132 19.16 6.84 -30.86
CA ASP A 132 20.57 6.78 -31.23
C ASP A 132 21.38 7.93 -30.60
N VAL A 133 22.72 7.81 -30.58
CA VAL A 133 23.63 8.80 -29.97
C VAL A 133 23.46 10.22 -30.51
N LEU A 134 23.12 10.35 -31.79
CA LEU A 134 22.92 11.66 -32.44
C LEU A 134 21.48 12.17 -32.31
N GLY A 135 20.57 11.32 -31.83
CA GLY A 135 19.15 11.61 -31.71
C GLY A 135 18.47 11.83 -33.06
N LEU A 136 18.90 11.16 -34.11
CA LEU A 136 18.32 11.23 -35.45
C LEU A 136 17.16 10.26 -35.62
N THR A 137 17.22 9.14 -34.94
CA THR A 137 16.21 8.06 -34.99
C THR A 137 15.78 7.67 -33.61
N GLU A 138 14.52 7.22 -33.50
CA GLU A 138 13.98 6.68 -32.25
C GLU A 138 13.08 5.46 -32.49
N ARG A 139 12.95 4.64 -31.47
CA ARG A 139 12.06 3.49 -31.48
C ARG A 139 11.42 3.31 -30.11
N THR A 140 10.10 3.30 -30.07
CA THR A 140 9.33 3.08 -28.84
C THR A 140 8.97 1.61 -28.72
N TYR A 141 9.16 1.07 -27.52
CA TYR A 141 8.71 -0.24 -27.08
C TYR A 141 7.71 -0.04 -25.97
N THR A 142 6.55 -0.63 -26.11
CA THR A 142 5.53 -0.67 -25.06
C THR A 142 5.51 -2.06 -24.45
N TYR A 143 5.54 -2.10 -23.12
CA TYR A 143 5.48 -3.31 -22.31
C TYR A 143 4.12 -3.33 -21.62
N SER A 144 3.30 -4.30 -21.98
CA SER A 144 2.01 -4.57 -21.31
C SER A 144 2.28 -5.34 -20.01
N MET A 145 2.96 -4.67 -19.08
CA MET A 145 3.18 -5.17 -17.72
C MET A 145 2.01 -4.64 -16.89
N HIS A 146 1.19 -5.57 -16.41
CA HIS A 146 0.01 -5.30 -15.59
C HIS A 146 0.31 -5.82 -14.19
N ASP A 147 1.10 -5.05 -13.46
CA ASP A 147 1.45 -5.37 -12.09
C ASP A 147 0.49 -4.66 -11.15
N THR A 148 -0.09 -5.38 -10.20
CA THR A 148 -1.10 -4.84 -9.29
C THR A 148 -0.47 -4.58 -7.92
N VAL A 149 -0.74 -3.40 -7.39
CA VAL A 149 -0.42 -3.01 -6.01
C VAL A 149 -1.72 -2.93 -5.23
N LEU A 150 -1.75 -3.52 -4.03
CA LEU A 150 -2.87 -3.41 -3.11
C LEU A 150 -2.60 -2.31 -2.09
N VAL A 151 -3.57 -1.41 -1.97
CA VAL A 151 -3.54 -0.30 -1.01
C VAL A 151 -4.60 -0.51 0.04
N TYR A 152 -4.18 -0.54 1.30
CA TYR A 152 -5.04 -0.66 2.47
C TYR A 152 -5.72 0.67 2.82
N PRO A 153 -6.91 0.65 3.44
CA PRO A 153 -7.54 1.85 3.97
C PRO A 153 -6.63 2.52 4.99
N ARG A 154 -6.83 3.82 5.21
CA ARG A 154 -6.14 4.55 6.27
C ARG A 154 -6.56 4.01 7.63
N VAL A 155 -5.59 3.90 8.54
CA VAL A 155 -5.81 3.45 9.91
C VAL A 155 -5.51 4.62 10.86
N TYR A 156 -6.48 4.95 11.69
CA TYR A 156 -6.35 6.01 12.68
C TYR A 156 -5.94 5.43 14.04
N THR A 157 -5.10 6.17 14.75
CA THR A 157 -4.79 5.83 16.14
C THR A 157 -5.95 6.20 17.03
N LEU A 158 -6.56 5.20 17.67
CA LEU A 158 -7.66 5.42 18.59
C LEU A 158 -7.13 5.86 19.98
N THR A 159 -7.78 6.84 20.58
CA THR A 159 -7.33 7.42 21.86
C THR A 159 -7.76 6.59 23.06
N GLY A 160 -7.06 6.76 24.20
CA GLY A 160 -7.29 5.96 25.43
C GLY A 160 -8.67 6.12 26.09
N ALA A 161 -9.43 7.19 25.82
CA ALA A 161 -10.84 7.34 26.21
C ALA A 161 -11.71 6.26 25.55
N THR A 162 -11.35 5.84 24.35
CA THR A 162 -11.97 4.79 23.55
C THR A 162 -12.04 3.44 24.29
N ARG A 163 -11.03 3.10 25.11
CA ARG A 163 -11.01 1.85 25.89
C ARG A 163 -12.17 1.76 26.89
N HIS A 164 -12.56 2.89 27.47
CA HIS A 164 -13.65 2.97 28.44
C HIS A 164 -15.02 3.04 27.75
N ASP A 165 -15.07 3.71 26.60
CA ASP A 165 -16.30 3.93 25.84
C ASP A 165 -16.68 2.70 25.02
N LEU A 166 -15.69 1.95 24.50
CA LEU A 166 -15.95 0.71 23.77
C LEU A 166 -16.53 -0.39 24.69
N ASN A 167 -16.39 -0.29 26.03
CA ASN A 167 -16.91 -1.25 27.01
C ASN A 167 -16.85 -2.74 26.56
N LEU A 168 -15.92 -3.00 25.61
CA LEU A 168 -15.75 -4.27 24.91
C LEU A 168 -14.73 -5.17 25.60
N LEU A 169 -14.07 -4.62 26.61
CA LEU A 169 -13.20 -5.46 27.43
C LEU A 169 -14.12 -6.22 28.39
N PRO A 170 -14.18 -7.55 28.28
CA PRO A 170 -14.73 -8.36 29.39
C PRO A 170 -14.13 -7.85 30.70
N GLU A 171 -14.86 -7.88 31.79
CA GLU A 171 -14.40 -7.43 33.12
C GLU A 171 -13.04 -8.05 33.55
N GLY A 172 -12.39 -8.82 32.68
CA GLY A 172 -11.11 -9.49 32.81
C GLY A 172 -9.92 -8.84 32.09
N SER A 173 -9.93 -7.54 31.81
CA SER A 173 -8.75 -6.88 31.22
C SER A 173 -7.46 -7.13 32.02
N PRO A 174 -6.31 -7.41 31.33
CA PRO A 174 -5.03 -7.71 32.01
C PRO A 174 -4.53 -6.60 32.94
N GLU A 175 -4.97 -5.37 32.76
CA GLU A 175 -4.60 -4.25 33.65
C GLU A 175 -5.34 -4.28 35.00
N HIS A 176 -6.56 -4.85 35.05
CA HIS A 176 -7.30 -5.02 36.32
C HIS A 176 -6.91 -6.32 37.02
N ASN A 177 -6.56 -7.37 36.28
CA ASN A 177 -6.27 -8.69 36.84
C ASN A 177 -4.85 -8.87 37.40
N ARG A 178 -3.98 -7.86 37.37
CA ARG A 178 -2.69 -7.94 38.07
C ARG A 178 -2.81 -7.88 39.57
N GLU A 179 -3.97 -7.56 40.13
CA GLU A 179 -4.24 -7.49 41.55
C GLU A 179 -5.34 -8.44 42.05
N GLU A 180 -6.18 -9.01 41.20
CA GLU A 180 -7.22 -9.95 41.63
C GLU A 180 -6.77 -11.42 41.51
N PHE A 181 -6.60 -12.05 42.67
CA PHE A 181 -6.35 -13.46 42.83
C PHE A 181 -7.65 -14.22 42.60
N ASP A 182 -7.75 -15.03 41.55
CA ASP A 182 -8.98 -15.80 41.38
C ASP A 182 -9.02 -17.06 42.21
N SER A 183 -7.95 -17.79 42.37
CA SER A 183 -7.90 -18.91 43.30
C SER A 183 -6.49 -19.23 43.80
N LEU A 184 -6.46 -19.83 45.00
CA LEU A 184 -5.27 -20.40 45.59
C LEU A 184 -5.45 -21.92 45.60
N ARG A 185 -4.72 -22.63 44.72
CA ARG A 185 -4.68 -24.09 44.74
C ARG A 185 -3.47 -24.64 45.48
N GLU A 186 -3.54 -25.86 45.92
CA GLU A 186 -2.40 -26.53 46.52
C GLU A 186 -1.31 -26.79 45.50
N TYR A 187 -0.05 -26.61 45.92
CA TYR A 187 1.13 -26.83 45.13
C TYR A 187 1.21 -28.31 44.66
N ALA A 188 1.36 -28.49 43.35
CA ALA A 188 1.63 -29.79 42.77
C ALA A 188 3.09 -29.88 42.30
N ARG A 189 3.67 -31.09 42.33
CA ARG A 189 5.04 -31.31 41.84
C ARG A 189 5.18 -30.92 40.37
N GLY A 190 5.91 -29.84 40.09
CA GLY A 190 6.09 -29.29 38.75
C GLY A 190 5.76 -27.81 38.68
N ASP A 191 5.07 -27.24 39.66
CA ASP A 191 4.77 -25.82 39.72
C ASP A 191 6.02 -25.00 40.03
N SER A 192 6.08 -23.78 39.45
CA SER A 192 7.18 -22.85 39.69
C SER A 192 7.13 -22.29 41.14
N LEU A 193 8.25 -22.35 41.86
CA LEU A 193 8.37 -21.77 43.19
C LEU A 193 8.23 -20.22 43.19
N ARG A 194 8.26 -19.57 42.01
CA ARG A 194 8.02 -18.13 41.88
C ARG A 194 6.54 -17.76 42.06
N ASP A 195 5.65 -18.70 41.77
CA ASP A 195 4.21 -18.51 41.81
C ASP A 195 3.61 -18.89 43.18
N VAL A 196 4.44 -19.32 44.14
CA VAL A 196 4.03 -19.64 45.52
C VAL A 196 3.62 -18.36 46.27
N HIS A 197 2.41 -18.34 46.80
CA HIS A 197 1.92 -17.25 47.63
C HIS A 197 2.37 -17.43 49.08
N TRP A 198 3.59 -17.02 49.38
CA TRP A 198 4.27 -17.22 50.69
C TRP A 198 3.46 -16.75 51.90
N LYS A 199 2.69 -15.67 51.77
CA LYS A 199 1.85 -15.12 52.86
C LYS A 199 0.68 -16.01 53.21
N SER A 200 0.09 -16.72 52.27
CA SER A 200 -0.99 -17.66 52.50
C SER A 200 -0.46 -19.02 52.93
N SER A 201 0.65 -19.46 52.35
CA SER A 201 1.33 -20.71 52.72
C SER A 201 1.83 -20.66 54.20
N ALA A 202 2.30 -19.48 54.67
CA ALA A 202 2.76 -19.31 56.05
C ALA A 202 1.66 -19.40 57.10
N LYS A 203 0.38 -19.41 56.75
CA LYS A 203 -0.76 -19.55 57.64
C LYS A 203 -1.32 -20.98 57.71
N ARG A 204 -0.73 -21.90 56.94
CA ARG A 204 -1.14 -23.33 56.88
C ARG A 204 -0.07 -24.22 57.49
N PRO A 205 -0.38 -25.50 57.81
CA PRO A 205 0.61 -26.47 58.30
C PRO A 205 1.79 -26.61 57.31
N ALA A 206 2.97 -26.97 57.81
CA ALA A 206 4.29 -26.81 57.17
C ALA A 206 4.50 -27.48 55.80
N ASP A 207 3.55 -28.28 55.31
CA ASP A 207 3.67 -28.98 54.00
C ASP A 207 2.68 -28.50 52.94
N ASP A 208 1.79 -27.54 53.25
CA ASP A 208 0.78 -27.05 52.29
C ASP A 208 1.18 -25.72 51.66
N LEU A 209 2.06 -25.79 50.65
CA LEU A 209 2.34 -24.65 49.78
C LEU A 209 1.15 -24.34 48.88
N VAL A 210 0.85 -23.07 48.71
CA VAL A 210 -0.26 -22.60 47.88
C VAL A 210 0.30 -21.77 46.72
N VAL A 211 -0.08 -22.13 45.51
CA VAL A 211 0.35 -21.45 44.27
C VAL A 211 -0.78 -20.53 43.82
N LYS A 212 -0.40 -19.39 43.32
CA LYS A 212 -1.32 -18.50 42.61
C LYS A 212 -1.68 -19.17 41.29
N GLU A 213 -2.93 -19.43 41.09
CA GLU A 213 -3.46 -19.82 39.78
C GLU A 213 -3.77 -18.54 39.02
N PHE A 214 -3.01 -18.31 37.95
CA PHE A 214 -3.34 -17.27 36.98
C PHE A 214 -4.31 -17.92 36.00
N ILE A 215 -5.42 -17.26 35.72
CA ILE A 215 -6.27 -17.65 34.60
C ILE A 215 -5.36 -17.56 33.35
N ALA A 216 -5.30 -18.64 32.59
CA ALA A 216 -4.57 -18.65 31.32
C ALA A 216 -5.06 -17.50 30.43
N GLU A 217 -4.14 -16.86 29.72
CA GLU A 217 -4.36 -15.74 28.79
C GLU A 217 -5.36 -16.05 27.64
N ASP A 218 -6.07 -17.16 27.67
CA ASP A 218 -6.80 -17.72 26.53
C ASP A 218 -8.28 -17.26 26.44
N ASP A 219 -8.75 -16.33 27.25
CA ASP A 219 -10.16 -15.89 27.19
C ASP A 219 -10.33 -14.35 27.16
N LEU A 220 -9.53 -13.70 26.33
CA LEU A 220 -9.75 -12.27 25.99
C LEU A 220 -10.92 -12.10 25.03
N GLY A 221 -11.97 -12.86 25.11
CA GLY A 221 -13.20 -12.74 24.34
C GLY A 221 -12.97 -12.57 22.82
N ASP A 222 -13.97 -12.89 22.06
CA ASP A 222 -14.03 -12.57 20.63
C ASP A 222 -14.96 -11.38 20.37
N VAL A 223 -14.66 -10.59 19.35
CA VAL A 223 -15.46 -9.44 18.91
C VAL A 223 -15.82 -9.59 17.45
N LYS A 224 -17.11 -9.53 17.16
CA LYS A 224 -17.63 -9.53 15.79
C LYS A 224 -17.99 -8.11 15.37
N ILE A 225 -17.43 -7.67 14.23
CA ILE A 225 -17.69 -6.37 13.63
C ILE A 225 -18.54 -6.57 12.38
N ALA A 226 -19.65 -5.83 12.27
CA ALA A 226 -20.41 -5.68 11.03
C ALA A 226 -20.16 -4.27 10.48
N ALA A 227 -19.81 -4.16 9.19
CA ALA A 227 -19.49 -2.89 8.54
C ALA A 227 -20.37 -2.68 7.31
N GLU A 228 -21.08 -1.56 7.26
CA GLU A 228 -22.05 -1.20 6.23
C GLU A 228 -21.83 0.22 5.74
N ALA A 229 -22.03 0.46 4.44
CA ALA A 229 -21.91 1.79 3.88
C ALA A 229 -22.98 2.08 2.84
N ALA A 230 -23.50 3.31 2.82
CA ALA A 230 -24.23 3.85 1.70
C ALA A 230 -23.26 4.14 0.53
N ASP A 231 -23.83 4.33 -0.68
CA ASP A 231 -23.05 4.66 -1.88
C ASP A 231 -22.15 5.89 -1.64
N GLY A 232 -20.86 5.75 -1.90
CA GLY A 232 -19.83 6.80 -1.75
C GLY A 232 -19.36 7.04 -0.32
N TRP A 233 -19.69 6.14 0.63
CA TRP A 233 -19.24 6.17 2.03
C TRP A 233 -18.45 4.91 2.44
N ASP A 234 -18.11 4.10 1.46
CA ASP A 234 -17.38 2.85 1.65
C ASP A 234 -15.92 3.06 2.05
N ASP A 235 -15.29 4.18 1.66
CA ASP A 235 -13.94 4.53 2.07
C ASP A 235 -13.88 4.83 3.57
N GLU A 236 -14.75 5.70 4.05
CA GLU A 236 -14.83 6.09 5.47
C GLU A 236 -15.25 4.91 6.35
N MET A 237 -16.16 4.06 5.87
CA MET A 237 -16.53 2.82 6.56
C MET A 237 -15.32 1.90 6.70
N ALA A 238 -14.57 1.69 5.61
CA ALA A 238 -13.39 0.81 5.61
C ALA A 238 -12.27 1.35 6.53
N GLU A 239 -12.06 2.67 6.56
CA GLU A 239 -11.10 3.32 7.47
C GLU A 239 -11.48 3.12 8.94
N ALA A 240 -12.77 3.28 9.26
CA ALA A 240 -13.27 3.07 10.62
C ALA A 240 -13.17 1.60 11.04
N ALA A 241 -13.62 0.68 10.18
CA ALA A 241 -13.58 -0.76 10.44
C ALA A 241 -12.14 -1.27 10.62
N ALA A 242 -11.21 -0.83 9.74
CA ALA A 242 -9.80 -1.16 9.87
C ALA A 242 -9.21 -0.63 11.19
N SER A 243 -9.50 0.63 11.55
CA SER A 243 -8.95 1.25 12.76
C SER A 243 -9.42 0.53 14.02
N ILE A 244 -10.71 0.18 14.11
CA ILE A 244 -11.28 -0.52 15.26
C ILE A 244 -10.78 -1.97 15.31
N ALA A 245 -10.81 -2.69 14.18
CA ALA A 245 -10.38 -4.07 14.13
C ALA A 245 -8.89 -4.24 14.51
N LEU A 246 -8.03 -3.38 13.95
CA LEU A 246 -6.60 -3.42 14.26
C LEU A 246 -6.32 -3.06 15.71
N TYR A 247 -7.03 -2.07 16.25
CA TYR A 247 -6.92 -1.71 17.68
C TYR A 247 -7.27 -2.90 18.60
N LEU A 248 -8.33 -3.64 18.28
CA LEU A 248 -8.73 -4.83 19.06
C LEU A 248 -7.70 -5.96 18.93
N LEU A 249 -7.21 -6.21 17.71
CA LEU A 249 -6.14 -7.20 17.48
C LEU A 249 -4.85 -6.84 18.22
N ASP A 250 -4.49 -5.56 18.28
CA ASP A 250 -3.30 -5.08 19.01
C ASP A 250 -3.51 -5.19 20.55
N ALA A 251 -4.76 -5.16 21.01
CA ALA A 251 -5.12 -5.45 22.41
C ALA A 251 -5.16 -6.95 22.71
N GLY A 252 -4.91 -7.83 21.73
CA GLY A 252 -4.94 -9.29 21.89
C GLY A 252 -6.33 -9.91 21.79
N ILE A 253 -7.34 -9.15 21.35
CA ILE A 253 -8.72 -9.62 21.18
C ILE A 253 -8.86 -10.25 19.80
N ALA A 254 -9.50 -11.42 19.71
CA ALA A 254 -9.81 -12.06 18.45
C ALA A 254 -10.98 -11.32 17.76
N VAL A 255 -10.84 -11.05 16.44
CA VAL A 255 -11.80 -10.22 15.68
C VAL A 255 -12.36 -10.99 14.50
N GLY A 256 -13.69 -10.98 14.36
CA GLY A 256 -14.41 -11.36 13.15
C GLY A 256 -14.94 -10.13 12.43
N LEU A 257 -15.05 -10.18 11.09
CA LEU A 257 -15.56 -9.07 10.29
C LEU A 257 -16.61 -9.59 9.31
N ALA A 258 -17.76 -8.92 9.26
CA ALA A 258 -18.74 -9.06 8.19
C ALA A 258 -18.83 -7.73 7.43
N ALA A 259 -18.68 -7.79 6.11
CA ALA A 259 -18.71 -6.64 5.22
C ALA A 259 -19.47 -6.98 3.93
N PRO A 260 -19.89 -6.02 3.11
CA PRO A 260 -20.66 -6.28 1.88
C PRO A 260 -20.01 -7.25 0.88
N ASN A 261 -18.69 -7.34 0.87
CA ASN A 261 -17.93 -8.26 0.00
C ASN A 261 -17.65 -9.64 0.61
N GLY A 262 -18.09 -9.92 1.85
CA GLY A 262 -17.95 -11.20 2.52
C GLY A 262 -17.69 -11.11 4.00
N ASP A 263 -17.64 -12.28 4.64
CA ASP A 263 -17.38 -12.40 6.06
C ASP A 263 -16.05 -13.12 6.34
N LEU A 264 -15.43 -12.74 7.43
CA LEU A 264 -14.23 -13.35 8.01
C LEU A 264 -14.58 -13.86 9.38
N SER A 265 -14.36 -15.17 9.59
CA SER A 265 -14.53 -15.77 10.91
C SER A 265 -13.59 -15.15 11.93
N VAL A 266 -13.95 -15.24 13.21
CA VAL A 266 -13.13 -14.74 14.31
C VAL A 266 -11.74 -15.38 14.29
N GLY A 267 -10.73 -14.54 14.41
CA GLY A 267 -9.33 -14.92 14.42
C GLY A 267 -8.46 -13.85 15.09
N ALA A 268 -7.20 -14.17 15.33
CA ALA A 268 -6.23 -13.28 15.98
C ALA A 268 -4.86 -13.32 15.29
N GLY A 269 -4.00 -12.37 15.64
CA GLY A 269 -2.63 -12.32 15.15
C GLY A 269 -2.46 -11.68 13.75
N ALA A 270 -1.29 -11.92 13.14
CA ALA A 270 -0.89 -11.28 11.90
C ALA A 270 -1.74 -11.72 10.70
N ASP A 271 -2.06 -13.01 10.61
CA ASP A 271 -2.85 -13.57 9.50
C ASP A 271 -4.27 -12.98 9.47
N GLN A 272 -4.88 -12.80 10.64
CA GLN A 272 -6.22 -12.18 10.74
C GLN A 272 -6.17 -10.69 10.40
N ARG A 273 -5.12 -9.99 10.84
CA ARG A 273 -4.88 -8.59 10.48
C ARG A 273 -4.81 -8.42 8.96
N GLU A 274 -4.02 -9.24 8.30
CA GLU A 274 -3.86 -9.22 6.85
C GLU A 274 -5.18 -9.54 6.15
N ALA A 275 -5.90 -10.56 6.58
CA ALA A 275 -7.21 -10.93 6.01
C ALA A 275 -8.23 -9.78 6.11
N ILE A 276 -8.31 -9.10 7.26
CA ILE A 276 -9.19 -7.95 7.47
C ILE A 276 -8.79 -6.78 6.55
N LEU A 277 -7.51 -6.45 6.47
CA LEU A 277 -7.01 -5.38 5.62
C LEU A 277 -7.28 -5.66 4.13
N HIS A 278 -7.06 -6.89 3.67
CA HIS A 278 -7.36 -7.30 2.29
C HIS A 278 -8.86 -7.20 1.97
N ASN A 279 -9.72 -7.64 2.89
CA ASN A 279 -11.17 -7.52 2.72
C ASN A 279 -11.58 -6.04 2.61
N LEU A 280 -11.13 -5.21 3.56
CA LEU A 280 -11.48 -3.78 3.62
C LEU A 280 -10.83 -2.94 2.52
N ALA A 281 -9.71 -3.37 1.94
CA ALA A 281 -9.11 -2.70 0.79
C ALA A 281 -10.02 -2.73 -0.44
N THR A 282 -10.83 -3.77 -0.58
CA THR A 282 -11.64 -4.01 -1.79
C THR A 282 -13.15 -3.92 -1.55
N VAL A 283 -13.58 -3.65 -0.31
CA VAL A 283 -15.01 -3.53 0.00
C VAL A 283 -15.63 -2.32 -0.68
N GLY A 284 -16.81 -2.52 -1.25
CA GLY A 284 -17.65 -1.46 -1.79
C GLY A 284 -18.82 -1.12 -0.85
N PRO A 285 -19.70 -0.19 -1.27
CA PRO A 285 -20.90 0.12 -0.52
C PRO A 285 -21.87 -1.07 -0.47
N GLY A 286 -22.66 -1.15 0.58
CA GLY A 286 -23.66 -2.21 0.76
C GLY A 286 -23.98 -2.46 2.23
N GLN A 287 -24.88 -3.43 2.42
CA GLN A 287 -25.30 -3.90 3.74
C GLN A 287 -24.86 -5.34 3.95
N VAL A 288 -24.69 -5.74 5.19
CA VAL A 288 -24.47 -7.13 5.58
C VAL A 288 -25.82 -7.82 5.82
N PRO A 289 -25.92 -9.18 5.69
CA PRO A 289 -27.11 -9.91 6.07
C PRO A 289 -27.50 -9.64 7.54
N GLU A 290 -28.80 -9.53 7.82
CA GLU A 290 -29.35 -9.20 9.14
C GLU A 290 -28.83 -10.16 10.22
N SER A 291 -28.64 -11.44 9.90
CA SER A 291 -28.10 -12.42 10.84
C SER A 291 -26.71 -12.08 11.37
N TYR A 292 -25.85 -11.51 10.52
CA TYR A 292 -24.51 -11.06 10.95
C TYR A 292 -24.59 -9.77 11.75
N ARG A 293 -25.53 -8.89 11.40
CA ARG A 293 -25.75 -7.63 12.13
C ARG A 293 -26.26 -7.88 13.55
N GLU A 294 -27.20 -8.84 13.72
CA GLU A 294 -27.73 -9.23 15.01
C GLU A 294 -26.69 -9.92 15.91
N GLU A 295 -25.73 -10.63 15.31
CA GLU A 295 -24.63 -11.31 16.02
C GLU A 295 -23.44 -10.41 16.30
N ALA A 296 -23.39 -9.21 15.72
CA ALA A 296 -22.24 -8.31 15.84
C ALA A 296 -22.24 -7.58 17.20
N ASP A 297 -21.07 -7.49 17.80
CA ASP A 297 -20.84 -6.71 19.01
C ASP A 297 -20.69 -5.23 18.68
N ILE A 298 -20.14 -4.94 17.47
CA ILE A 298 -19.95 -3.60 16.91
C ILE A 298 -20.54 -3.55 15.51
N VAL A 299 -21.41 -2.56 15.27
CA VAL A 299 -21.92 -2.28 13.92
C VAL A 299 -21.42 -0.90 13.49
N ILE A 300 -20.71 -0.85 12.37
CA ILE A 300 -20.21 0.38 11.77
C ILE A 300 -21.09 0.72 10.58
N VAL A 301 -21.71 1.91 10.62
CA VAL A 301 -22.59 2.39 9.55
C VAL A 301 -22.07 3.73 9.05
N ALA A 302 -21.80 3.81 7.74
CA ALA A 302 -21.37 5.05 7.09
C ALA A 302 -22.42 5.53 6.08
N SER A 303 -22.87 6.78 6.24
CA SER A 303 -23.88 7.38 5.37
C SER A 303 -23.82 8.90 5.38
N GLU A 304 -24.41 9.55 4.36
CA GLU A 304 -24.49 11.00 4.26
C GLU A 304 -25.23 11.65 5.46
N MET A 305 -26.22 10.97 6.02
CA MET A 305 -27.04 11.53 7.11
C MET A 305 -26.35 11.50 8.47
N THR A 306 -25.55 10.48 8.74
CA THR A 306 -24.97 10.24 10.07
C THR A 306 -23.45 10.35 10.10
N GLY A 307 -22.80 10.48 8.93
CA GLY A 307 -21.37 10.26 8.83
C GLY A 307 -21.04 8.79 9.14
N VAL A 308 -19.90 8.56 9.76
CA VAL A 308 -19.52 7.24 10.25
C VAL A 308 -19.94 7.10 11.70
N SER A 309 -20.84 6.18 11.99
CA SER A 309 -21.35 5.86 13.33
C SER A 309 -20.95 4.44 13.72
N VAL A 310 -20.64 4.28 15.00
CA VAL A 310 -20.30 3.01 15.63
C VAL A 310 -21.39 2.68 16.64
N GLU A 311 -22.17 1.66 16.35
CA GLU A 311 -23.23 1.15 17.21
C GLU A 311 -22.67 0.02 18.07
N MET A 312 -22.89 0.08 19.36
CA MET A 312 -22.48 -0.91 20.37
C MET A 312 -23.63 -1.17 21.34
N GLN A 313 -23.50 -2.16 22.22
CA GLN A 313 -24.54 -2.49 23.22
C GLN A 313 -24.98 -1.29 24.06
N ASN A 314 -24.10 -0.32 24.28
CA ASN A 314 -24.35 0.86 25.13
C ASN A 314 -24.84 2.09 24.36
N GLY A 315 -24.97 2.02 23.04
CA GLY A 315 -25.45 3.13 22.22
C GLY A 315 -24.64 3.35 20.96
N THR A 316 -24.95 4.43 20.25
CA THR A 316 -24.31 4.83 19.01
C THR A 316 -23.40 6.02 19.24
N VAL A 317 -22.17 5.97 18.77
CA VAL A 317 -21.14 7.02 18.92
C VAL A 317 -20.57 7.35 17.56
N PRO A 318 -20.36 8.63 17.20
CA PRO A 318 -19.64 8.99 15.96
C PRO A 318 -18.20 8.50 16.00
N PHE A 319 -17.69 7.96 14.88
CA PHE A 319 -16.31 7.48 14.79
C PHE A 319 -15.25 8.55 15.09
N ASP A 320 -15.51 9.80 14.70
CA ASP A 320 -14.59 10.92 14.97
C ASP A 320 -14.29 11.13 16.45
N SER A 321 -15.18 10.69 17.34
CA SER A 321 -14.94 10.79 18.78
C SER A 321 -13.85 9.84 19.29
N PHE A 322 -13.56 8.77 18.55
CA PHE A 322 -12.51 7.82 18.85
C PHE A 322 -11.15 8.26 18.33
N VAL A 323 -11.12 9.11 17.30
CA VAL A 323 -9.90 9.64 16.69
C VAL A 323 -9.44 10.88 17.46
N GLY A 324 -8.28 10.83 18.09
CA GLY A 324 -7.72 11.99 18.82
C GLY A 324 -7.52 13.20 17.89
N SER A 325 -7.77 14.40 18.39
CA SER A 325 -7.68 15.69 17.70
C SER A 325 -6.28 16.08 17.17
N SER A 326 -5.35 15.14 17.10
CA SER A 326 -3.93 15.38 16.77
C SER A 326 -3.60 15.35 15.26
N THR A 327 -4.53 14.98 14.37
CA THR A 327 -4.19 14.76 12.95
C THR A 327 -4.56 15.92 12.00
N ALA A 328 -5.16 16.99 12.50
CA ALA A 328 -5.53 18.17 11.68
C ALA A 328 -4.41 19.21 11.48
N ALA A 329 -3.21 19.00 12.02
CA ALA A 329 -2.15 20.03 12.05
C ALA A 329 -1.05 19.88 10.97
N ALA A 330 -1.05 18.83 10.15
CA ALA A 330 0.05 18.59 9.22
C ALA A 330 -0.15 19.11 7.78
N THR A 331 -1.31 19.69 7.43
CA THR A 331 -1.59 20.07 6.03
C THR A 331 -1.66 21.59 5.79
N THR A 332 -1.35 22.46 6.76
CA THR A 332 -1.53 23.92 6.59
C THR A 332 -0.22 24.73 6.66
N GLN A 333 0.96 24.14 6.58
CA GLN A 333 2.21 24.89 6.75
C GLN A 333 3.11 25.00 5.51
N GLU A 334 2.68 24.61 4.31
CA GLU A 334 3.46 24.79 3.06
C GLU A 334 2.82 25.66 1.98
N ALA A 335 1.91 26.55 2.35
CA ALA A 335 1.31 27.50 1.40
C ALA A 335 1.67 28.96 1.70
N THR A 336 2.85 29.25 2.31
CA THR A 336 3.33 30.64 2.38
C THR A 336 4.85 30.65 2.64
N ALA A 337 5.63 30.50 1.57
CA ALA A 337 6.99 31.03 1.45
C ALA A 337 7.39 31.12 -0.02
#